data_6650f937290f73ebe745536efd067d24
#
_entry.id   6650f937290f73ebe745536efd067d24
#
_cell.length_a   1.000
_cell.length_b   1.000
_cell.length_c   1.000
_cell.angle_alpha   90.00
_cell.angle_beta   90.00
_cell.angle_gamma   90.00
#
_symmetry.space_group_name_H-M   'P 1'
#
loop_
_entity.id
_entity.type
_entity.pdbx_description
1 polymer ?
#
loop_
_entity_poly.entity_id
_entity_poly.type
_entity_poly.pdbx_seq_one_letter_code
_entity_poly.pdbx_strand_id
1 'polypeptide(L)'
;MAGIGRTGRVRLSVGAVAAAVTVVLAVTTAGGGRPAVTTVGATASATTTPPAPAPTPTPSPSPSWDGQVRVIGDGSTSYTGPQPGQPAVEKLAPGQKPPQFVVFSWDGALENDDHLFSRFRKVARENNADMTFFLTGIYLVPKSKRTLYRPPQHAPGEAAISFPTDGHIEETLHELGEAWREGNEIGTHFNGHFCEAKGGGQWSVEEWRSEIDQAYSFVENWKTNTGLASVPPLPFDVRKDLAGGRAPCLEGQKNLLAAAKNYGWRYDASSTGEFQVWPVKKEGIWNFPLQLLPYPGRSTQVLSMDFNFLANQSGDTTEGDPRKYPTWLKETRDGYLNGFERVYNGSRAPLFIGNHFETWNGGIYMQAVEDVVKSVCRREGVRCVSFRQLADWLDAQDPKVLEQLRQLDPAQPLDWAK
;
A
#
# COMPACT_ATOMS: atom_id res chain seq x y z
N MET A 1 1.11 14.35 59.66
CA MET A 1 1.01 15.23 58.49
C MET A 1 1.71 14.54 57.35
N ALA A 2 0.94 13.96 56.48
CA ALA A 2 1.42 13.05 55.43
C ALA A 2 1.57 13.81 54.12
N GLY A 3 2.74 13.69 53.49
CA GLY A 3 3.02 14.21 52.18
C GLY A 3 2.65 13.18 51.11
N ILE A 4 1.79 13.59 50.20
CA ILE A 4 1.33 12.77 49.06
C ILE A 4 2.39 12.79 47.95
N GLY A 5 2.95 11.62 47.64
CA GLY A 5 3.89 11.44 46.55
C GLY A 5 3.17 11.50 45.18
N ARG A 6 3.65 12.39 44.31
CA ARG A 6 3.29 12.43 42.90
C ARG A 6 4.01 11.30 42.16
N THR A 7 3.26 10.34 41.63
CA THR A 7 3.75 9.36 40.69
C THR A 7 3.99 10.03 39.32
N GLY A 8 5.25 10.20 38.97
CA GLY A 8 5.63 10.67 37.65
C GLY A 8 5.35 9.58 36.58
N ARG A 9 4.47 9.89 35.65
CA ARG A 9 4.33 9.09 34.41
C ARG A 9 5.57 9.32 33.59
N VAL A 10 6.35 8.27 33.43
CA VAL A 10 7.43 8.21 32.40
C VAL A 10 6.76 8.08 31.06
N ARG A 11 6.72 9.16 30.30
CA ARG A 11 6.38 9.11 28.87
C ARG A 11 7.61 8.60 28.13
N LEU A 12 7.55 7.41 27.58
CA LEU A 12 8.51 6.97 26.58
C LEU A 12 8.20 7.74 25.28
N SER A 13 9.04 8.71 24.99
CA SER A 13 9.07 9.34 23.68
C SER A 13 9.66 8.33 22.67
N VAL A 14 8.83 7.85 21.78
CA VAL A 14 9.29 7.16 20.55
C VAL A 14 9.91 8.24 19.67
N GLY A 15 11.22 8.28 19.62
CA GLY A 15 11.96 9.15 18.72
C GLY A 15 11.88 8.58 17.31
N ALA A 16 10.90 8.97 16.53
CA ALA A 16 10.93 8.79 15.09
C ALA A 16 11.90 9.82 14.51
N VAL A 17 13.09 9.38 14.09
CA VAL A 17 13.99 10.20 13.28
C VAL A 17 13.42 10.20 11.86
N ALA A 18 12.68 11.23 11.52
CA ALA A 18 12.17 11.46 10.18
C ALA A 18 13.22 12.23 9.38
N ALA A 19 13.82 11.59 8.41
CA ALA A 19 14.68 12.26 7.44
C ALA A 19 13.82 12.83 6.32
N ALA A 20 13.86 14.14 6.19
CA ALA A 20 13.14 14.85 5.13
C ALA A 20 13.81 14.65 3.78
N VAL A 21 13.16 13.94 2.86
CA VAL A 21 13.57 13.95 1.45
C VAL A 21 12.98 15.20 0.78
N THR A 22 13.78 16.25 0.70
CA THR A 22 13.44 17.42 -0.11
C THR A 22 13.85 17.16 -1.55
N VAL A 23 12.91 16.71 -2.40
CA VAL A 23 13.16 16.62 -3.84
C VAL A 23 13.01 18.01 -4.45
N VAL A 24 14.13 18.66 -4.73
CA VAL A 24 14.19 19.88 -5.55
C VAL A 24 14.31 19.45 -7.01
N LEU A 25 13.22 19.54 -7.77
CA LEU A 25 13.29 19.40 -9.23
C LEU A 25 13.77 20.71 -9.85
N ALA A 26 15.02 20.71 -10.34
CA ALA A 26 15.49 21.75 -11.23
C ALA A 26 15.09 21.42 -12.67
N VAL A 27 14.18 22.21 -13.24
CA VAL A 27 13.82 22.13 -14.66
C VAL A 27 14.86 22.90 -15.45
N THR A 28 15.74 22.20 -16.19
CA THR A 28 16.59 22.80 -17.21
C THR A 28 15.95 22.63 -18.57
N THR A 29 15.53 23.73 -19.17
CA THR A 29 15.13 23.81 -20.59
C THR A 29 16.37 23.83 -21.48
N ALA A 30 16.56 22.80 -22.30
CA ALA A 30 17.55 22.81 -23.38
C ALA A 30 16.81 22.71 -24.72
N GLY A 31 17.14 23.66 -25.57
CA GLY A 31 16.52 23.89 -26.87
C GLY A 31 16.94 22.90 -27.96
N GLY A 32 16.19 22.96 -29.04
CA GLY A 32 16.06 22.04 -30.14
C GLY A 32 17.29 21.75 -31.01
N GLY A 33 17.13 20.64 -31.71
CA GLY A 33 17.94 20.24 -32.85
C GLY A 33 17.29 19.03 -33.53
N ARG A 34 16.70 19.26 -34.71
CA ARG A 34 16.21 18.21 -35.59
C ARG A 34 17.38 17.53 -36.32
N PRO A 35 17.43 16.20 -36.44
CA PRO A 35 18.24 15.53 -37.47
C PRO A 35 17.42 15.22 -38.73
N ALA A 36 18.10 15.29 -39.86
CA ALA A 36 17.57 15.12 -41.20
C ALA A 36 17.21 13.67 -41.54
N VAL A 37 16.17 13.53 -42.38
CA VAL A 37 15.70 12.26 -42.94
C VAL A 37 16.60 11.88 -44.11
N THR A 38 17.20 10.70 -44.05
CA THR A 38 17.84 10.06 -45.22
C THR A 38 16.94 8.89 -45.72
N THR A 39 16.42 9.00 -46.92
CA THR A 39 15.68 7.99 -47.61
C THR A 39 16.62 6.92 -48.15
N VAL A 40 16.39 5.64 -47.88
CA VAL A 40 17.03 4.52 -48.57
C VAL A 40 15.91 3.61 -49.13
N GLY A 41 16.12 3.20 -50.37
CA GLY A 41 15.16 2.63 -51.28
C GLY A 41 14.59 1.26 -50.90
N ALA A 42 13.45 0.99 -51.46
CA ALA A 42 12.66 -0.23 -51.34
C ALA A 42 13.30 -1.40 -52.08
N THR A 43 13.45 -2.54 -51.41
CA THR A 43 13.58 -3.85 -52.02
C THR A 43 12.37 -4.71 -51.65
N ALA A 44 11.77 -5.32 -52.65
CA ALA A 44 10.58 -6.15 -52.56
C ALA A 44 10.83 -7.40 -51.71
N SER A 45 10.00 -7.65 -50.72
CA SER A 45 10.00 -8.87 -49.93
C SER A 45 8.76 -9.72 -50.22
N ALA A 46 9.00 -10.99 -50.37
CA ALA A 46 8.00 -12.01 -50.59
C ALA A 46 7.00 -12.13 -49.46
N THR A 47 5.74 -12.27 -49.81
CA THR A 47 4.61 -12.46 -48.90
C THR A 47 4.66 -13.86 -48.29
N THR A 48 5.07 -13.98 -47.05
CA THR A 48 4.84 -15.19 -46.23
C THR A 48 3.61 -14.97 -45.38
N THR A 49 2.61 -15.80 -45.54
CA THR A 49 1.40 -15.87 -44.73
C THR A 49 1.79 -16.16 -43.28
N PRO A 50 1.32 -15.37 -42.31
CA PRO A 50 1.59 -15.64 -40.86
C PRO A 50 0.91 -16.98 -40.46
N PRO A 51 1.56 -17.79 -39.60
CA PRO A 51 0.90 -18.95 -39.02
C PRO A 51 -0.26 -18.50 -38.11
N ALA A 52 -1.34 -19.31 -38.13
CA ALA A 52 -2.52 -19.07 -37.30
C ALA A 52 -2.13 -18.94 -35.80
N PRO A 53 -2.76 -18.03 -35.05
CA PRO A 53 -2.48 -17.90 -33.62
C PRO A 53 -2.81 -19.21 -32.90
N ALA A 54 -1.87 -19.65 -32.04
CA ALA A 54 -2.08 -20.81 -31.18
C ALA A 54 -3.32 -20.59 -30.29
N PRO A 55 -4.12 -21.61 -30.00
CA PRO A 55 -5.29 -21.47 -29.14
C PRO A 55 -4.84 -20.97 -27.78
N THR A 56 -5.48 -19.90 -27.31
CA THR A 56 -5.29 -19.35 -25.96
C THR A 56 -5.62 -20.46 -24.96
N PRO A 57 -4.73 -20.77 -24.00
CA PRO A 57 -5.04 -21.77 -22.99
C PRO A 57 -6.28 -21.31 -22.20
N THR A 58 -7.31 -22.13 -22.22
CA THR A 58 -8.47 -21.96 -21.33
C THR A 58 -7.97 -22.03 -19.91
N PRO A 59 -8.27 -21.03 -19.03
CA PRO A 59 -7.88 -21.10 -17.63
C PRO A 59 -8.46 -22.37 -17.03
N SER A 60 -7.60 -23.25 -16.49
CA SER A 60 -8.04 -24.38 -15.69
C SER A 60 -8.89 -23.86 -14.54
N PRO A 61 -10.06 -24.45 -14.27
CA PRO A 61 -10.83 -24.07 -13.09
C PRO A 61 -9.94 -24.28 -11.87
N SER A 62 -9.81 -23.24 -11.06
CA SER A 62 -9.16 -23.37 -9.74
C SER A 62 -9.82 -24.52 -8.99
N PRO A 63 -9.05 -25.40 -8.33
CA PRO A 63 -9.64 -26.49 -7.57
C PRO A 63 -10.64 -25.91 -6.58
N SER A 64 -11.88 -26.41 -6.62
CA SER A 64 -12.92 -25.99 -5.69
C SER A 64 -12.48 -26.35 -4.27
N TRP A 65 -12.52 -25.35 -3.36
CA TRP A 65 -12.25 -25.58 -1.94
C TRP A 65 -13.25 -26.62 -1.39
N ASP A 66 -12.75 -27.63 -0.69
CA ASP A 66 -13.54 -28.74 -0.14
C ASP A 66 -14.24 -28.40 1.19
N GLY A 67 -14.17 -27.15 1.63
CA GLY A 67 -14.77 -26.68 2.89
C GLY A 67 -13.94 -27.00 4.14
N GLN A 68 -12.74 -27.58 3.98
CA GLN A 68 -11.92 -27.98 5.13
C GLN A 68 -10.79 -26.96 5.40
N VAL A 69 -10.72 -26.50 6.64
CA VAL A 69 -9.60 -25.70 7.12
C VAL A 69 -8.35 -26.58 7.23
N ARG A 70 -7.24 -26.11 6.66
CA ARG A 70 -5.95 -26.80 6.74
C ARG A 70 -4.94 -25.92 7.47
N VAL A 71 -4.50 -26.39 8.62
CA VAL A 71 -3.46 -25.73 9.41
C VAL A 71 -2.12 -25.87 8.68
N ILE A 72 -1.30 -24.81 8.68
CA ILE A 72 -0.01 -24.73 7.99
C ILE A 72 1.11 -24.62 9.02
N GLY A 73 2.23 -25.32 8.78
CA GLY A 73 3.43 -25.24 9.60
C GLY A 73 3.19 -25.55 11.08
N ASP A 74 3.59 -24.65 11.96
CA ASP A 74 3.44 -24.76 13.41
C ASP A 74 2.04 -24.40 13.93
N GLY A 75 1.11 -24.13 13.03
CA GLY A 75 -0.25 -23.70 13.34
C GLY A 75 -0.42 -22.19 13.46
N SER A 76 0.55 -21.41 13.05
CA SER A 76 0.49 -19.93 13.00
C SER A 76 -0.47 -19.45 11.91
N THR A 77 -0.54 -20.17 10.79
CA THR A 77 -1.40 -19.83 9.64
C THR A 77 -2.24 -21.02 9.23
N SER A 78 -3.25 -20.80 8.41
CA SER A 78 -4.13 -21.83 7.89
C SER A 78 -4.68 -21.44 6.53
N TYR A 79 -5.01 -22.43 5.71
CA TYR A 79 -5.80 -22.22 4.52
C TYR A 79 -7.29 -22.45 4.85
N THR A 80 -8.10 -21.42 4.68
CA THR A 80 -9.54 -21.42 4.99
C THR A 80 -10.42 -21.30 3.74
N GLY A 81 -9.84 -21.56 2.57
CA GLY A 81 -10.48 -21.35 1.28
C GLY A 81 -10.17 -19.98 0.67
N PRO A 82 -10.85 -19.63 -0.42
CA PRO A 82 -10.75 -18.29 -1.00
C PRO A 82 -11.15 -17.22 0.02
N GLN A 83 -10.49 -16.07 -0.04
CA GLN A 83 -10.84 -14.95 0.84
C GLN A 83 -12.30 -14.53 0.65
N PRO A 84 -13.08 -14.36 1.73
CA PRO A 84 -14.47 -13.89 1.65
C PRO A 84 -14.57 -12.46 1.08
N GLY A 85 -15.76 -12.08 0.61
CA GLY A 85 -16.06 -10.68 0.25
C GLY A 85 -15.39 -10.16 -1.01
N GLN A 86 -14.67 -11.03 -1.77
CA GLN A 86 -13.98 -10.54 -2.96
C GLN A 86 -14.97 -10.17 -4.08
N PRO A 87 -14.89 -8.95 -4.66
CA PRO A 87 -15.81 -8.50 -5.69
C PRO A 87 -15.63 -9.29 -7.00
N ALA A 88 -16.72 -9.50 -7.70
CA ALA A 88 -16.67 -10.02 -9.06
C ALA A 88 -15.92 -9.04 -9.98
N VAL A 89 -15.05 -9.58 -10.82
CA VAL A 89 -14.27 -8.79 -11.78
C VAL A 89 -15.03 -8.67 -13.08
N GLU A 90 -15.35 -7.45 -13.49
CA GLU A 90 -16.02 -7.12 -14.74
C GLU A 90 -15.03 -6.59 -15.77
N LYS A 91 -15.18 -7.03 -17.03
CA LYS A 91 -14.42 -6.46 -18.15
C LYS A 91 -15.13 -5.26 -18.72
N LEU A 92 -14.37 -4.20 -19.00
CA LEU A 92 -14.88 -3.02 -19.70
C LEU A 92 -15.04 -3.32 -21.19
N ALA A 93 -16.14 -2.83 -21.76
CA ALA A 93 -16.22 -2.65 -23.21
C ALA A 93 -15.35 -1.45 -23.64
N PRO A 94 -14.85 -1.42 -24.90
CA PRO A 94 -14.15 -0.25 -25.42
C PRO A 94 -15.00 1.01 -25.30
N GLY A 95 -14.41 2.09 -24.76
CA GLY A 95 -15.11 3.37 -24.53
C GLY A 95 -16.06 3.41 -23.30
N GLN A 96 -16.25 2.29 -22.62
CA GLN A 96 -17.05 2.26 -21.41
C GLN A 96 -16.35 3.02 -20.28
N LYS A 97 -17.14 3.85 -19.54
CA LYS A 97 -16.67 4.55 -18.35
C LYS A 97 -16.26 3.56 -17.25
N PRO A 98 -15.01 3.58 -16.80
CA PRO A 98 -14.58 2.69 -15.72
C PRO A 98 -15.10 3.15 -14.34
N PRO A 99 -15.17 2.25 -13.36
CA PRO A 99 -15.35 2.65 -11.97
C PRO A 99 -14.24 3.61 -11.53
N GLN A 100 -14.55 4.50 -10.57
CA GLN A 100 -13.52 5.24 -9.86
C GLN A 100 -13.00 4.39 -8.72
N PHE A 101 -11.80 3.87 -8.89
CA PHE A 101 -11.14 3.14 -7.82
C PHE A 101 -10.47 4.11 -6.84
N VAL A 102 -10.64 3.83 -5.54
CA VAL A 102 -9.90 4.47 -4.46
C VAL A 102 -9.31 3.38 -3.58
N VAL A 103 -8.02 3.44 -3.31
CA VAL A 103 -7.33 2.50 -2.43
C VAL A 103 -6.84 3.25 -1.21
N PHE A 104 -7.32 2.85 -0.05
CA PHE A 104 -6.80 3.29 1.24
C PHE A 104 -5.87 2.23 1.80
N SER A 105 -4.67 2.62 2.19
CA SER A 105 -3.66 1.70 2.71
C SER A 105 -2.99 2.26 3.96
N TRP A 106 -2.60 1.37 4.86
CA TRP A 106 -1.90 1.70 6.11
C TRP A 106 -0.58 0.97 6.19
N ASP A 107 0.48 1.71 6.51
CA ASP A 107 1.80 1.18 6.74
C ASP A 107 1.96 0.82 8.22
N GLY A 108 2.52 -0.36 8.50
CA GLY A 108 2.75 -0.81 9.86
C GLY A 108 1.48 -1.28 10.57
N ALA A 109 0.77 -2.27 10.03
CA ALA A 109 -0.43 -2.81 10.65
C ALA A 109 -0.13 -3.39 12.04
N LEU A 110 -0.47 -2.62 13.06
CA LEU A 110 -0.33 -2.92 14.49
C LEU A 110 -1.59 -2.44 15.22
N GLU A 111 -2.16 -3.29 16.06
CA GLU A 111 -3.12 -2.84 17.06
C GLU A 111 -2.38 -2.47 18.35
N ASN A 112 -2.68 -1.32 18.88
CA ASN A 112 -2.09 -0.80 20.11
C ASN A 112 -3.14 0.00 20.92
N ASP A 113 -2.73 0.69 21.98
CA ASP A 113 -3.62 1.45 22.86
C ASP A 113 -4.43 2.55 22.14
N ASP A 114 -4.03 2.97 20.93
CA ASP A 114 -4.76 3.94 20.11
C ASP A 114 -5.93 3.35 19.33
N HIS A 115 -6.00 2.01 19.21
CA HIS A 115 -7.06 1.24 18.55
C HIS A 115 -7.35 1.69 17.11
N LEU A 116 -6.32 2.07 16.36
CA LEU A 116 -6.49 2.60 15.01
C LEU A 116 -6.72 1.51 13.98
N PHE A 117 -6.11 0.33 14.11
CA PHE A 117 -6.34 -0.77 13.18
C PHE A 117 -7.81 -1.25 13.25
N SER A 118 -8.30 -1.56 14.44
CA SER A 118 -9.70 -1.95 14.66
C SER A 118 -10.68 -0.84 14.24
N ARG A 119 -10.34 0.44 14.50
CA ARG A 119 -11.13 1.59 14.03
C ARG A 119 -11.28 1.59 12.52
N PHE A 120 -10.20 1.46 11.75
CA PHE A 120 -10.26 1.54 10.29
C PHE A 120 -10.85 0.29 9.65
N ARG A 121 -10.73 -0.90 10.24
CA ARG A 121 -11.55 -2.06 9.88
C ARG A 121 -13.05 -1.75 9.99
N LYS A 122 -13.47 -1.15 11.11
CA LYS A 122 -14.86 -0.72 11.30
C LYS A 122 -15.29 0.31 10.25
N VAL A 123 -14.46 1.32 9.99
CA VAL A 123 -14.73 2.35 8.96
C VAL A 123 -14.89 1.73 7.59
N ALA A 124 -14.03 0.76 7.22
CA ALA A 124 -14.12 0.01 5.97
C ALA A 124 -15.47 -0.68 5.83
N ARG A 125 -15.82 -1.51 6.81
CA ARG A 125 -17.07 -2.29 6.85
C ARG A 125 -18.32 -1.41 6.78
N GLU A 126 -18.33 -0.29 7.51
CA GLU A 126 -19.45 0.65 7.54
C GLU A 126 -19.62 1.45 6.25
N ASN A 127 -18.60 1.49 5.37
CA ASN A 127 -18.62 2.30 4.16
C ASN A 127 -18.48 1.50 2.86
N ASN A 128 -18.65 0.16 2.92
CA ASN A 128 -18.52 -0.73 1.78
C ASN A 128 -17.16 -0.55 1.07
N ALA A 129 -16.10 -0.59 1.86
CA ALA A 129 -14.73 -0.45 1.42
C ALA A 129 -13.90 -1.65 1.86
N ASP A 130 -12.99 -2.08 1.00
CA ASP A 130 -11.90 -2.97 1.35
C ASP A 130 -10.59 -2.17 1.34
N MET A 131 -9.78 -2.36 2.36
CA MET A 131 -8.54 -1.61 2.57
C MET A 131 -7.33 -2.54 2.47
N THR A 132 -6.14 -1.97 2.31
CA THR A 132 -4.89 -2.72 2.37
C THR A 132 -4.14 -2.36 3.64
N PHE A 133 -3.83 -3.35 4.47
CA PHE A 133 -3.05 -3.23 5.68
C PHE A 133 -1.67 -3.86 5.48
N PHE A 134 -0.62 -3.05 5.41
CA PHE A 134 0.75 -3.51 5.24
C PHE A 134 1.34 -3.88 6.59
N LEU A 135 1.45 -5.18 6.86
CA LEU A 135 2.01 -5.72 8.10
C LEU A 135 3.54 -5.55 8.14
N THR A 136 4.04 -5.02 9.23
CA THR A 136 5.45 -5.07 9.58
C THR A 136 5.74 -6.37 10.34
N GLY A 137 6.58 -7.24 9.79
CA GLY A 137 6.79 -8.60 10.30
C GLY A 137 7.28 -8.66 11.75
N ILE A 138 8.14 -7.73 12.19
CA ILE A 138 8.61 -7.69 13.59
C ILE A 138 7.50 -7.36 14.59
N TYR A 139 6.33 -6.93 14.13
CA TYR A 139 5.15 -6.75 14.99
C TYR A 139 4.54 -8.08 15.48
N LEU A 140 5.00 -9.20 14.93
CA LEU A 140 4.69 -10.54 15.41
C LEU A 140 5.86 -11.21 16.16
N VAL A 141 6.86 -10.43 16.57
CA VAL A 141 8.05 -10.90 17.28
C VAL A 141 8.13 -10.24 18.65
N PRO A 142 8.13 -11.02 19.75
CA PRO A 142 8.32 -10.48 21.10
C PRO A 142 9.65 -9.75 21.24
N LYS A 143 9.66 -8.63 21.94
CA LYS A 143 10.89 -7.85 22.20
C LYS A 143 12.00 -8.70 22.82
N SER A 144 11.67 -9.70 23.65
CA SER A 144 12.61 -10.64 24.26
C SER A 144 13.31 -11.55 23.23
N LYS A 145 12.69 -11.75 22.07
CA LYS A 145 13.21 -12.55 20.96
C LYS A 145 13.62 -11.71 19.73
N ARG A 146 13.82 -10.41 19.90
CA ARG A 146 14.14 -9.48 18.81
C ARG A 146 15.31 -9.94 17.91
N THR A 147 16.28 -10.69 18.45
CA THR A 147 17.43 -11.20 17.70
C THR A 147 17.09 -12.30 16.68
N LEU A 148 15.83 -12.75 16.61
CA LEU A 148 15.32 -13.53 15.49
C LEU A 148 15.34 -12.72 14.20
N TYR A 149 15.13 -11.41 14.28
CA TYR A 149 15.28 -10.52 13.15
C TYR A 149 16.77 -10.22 12.89
N ARG A 150 17.19 -10.48 11.66
CA ARG A 150 18.55 -10.26 11.18
C ARG A 150 18.52 -9.31 9.99
N PRO A 151 18.42 -7.99 10.25
CA PRO A 151 18.30 -7.01 9.19
C PRO A 151 19.52 -6.96 8.30
N PRO A 152 19.36 -6.72 6.99
CA PRO A 152 20.48 -6.41 6.13
C PRO A 152 21.29 -5.24 6.65
N GLN A 153 22.64 -5.37 6.62
CA GLN A 153 23.60 -4.32 6.97
C GLN A 153 23.54 -3.80 8.43
N HIS A 154 22.76 -4.42 9.31
CA HIS A 154 22.61 -4.05 10.72
C HIS A 154 22.81 -5.26 11.64
N ALA A 155 22.97 -5.02 12.95
CA ALA A 155 23.12 -6.10 13.90
C ALA A 155 21.80 -6.85 14.17
N PRO A 156 21.85 -8.15 14.53
CA PRO A 156 20.65 -8.90 14.87
C PRO A 156 19.82 -8.22 15.97
N GLY A 157 18.52 -8.06 15.72
CA GLY A 157 17.59 -7.43 16.65
C GLY A 157 17.56 -5.90 16.62
N GLU A 158 18.31 -5.26 15.73
CA GLU A 158 18.16 -3.83 15.45
C GLU A 158 16.93 -3.60 14.59
N ALA A 159 16.23 -2.48 14.81
CA ALA A 159 15.15 -1.96 13.99
C ALA A 159 15.07 -0.45 14.19
N ALA A 160 14.64 0.29 13.18
CA ALA A 160 14.38 1.73 13.27
C ALA A 160 13.03 2.05 13.95
N ILE A 161 12.20 1.04 14.14
CA ILE A 161 10.92 1.11 14.85
C ILE A 161 10.93 0.18 16.06
N SER A 162 9.97 0.36 16.97
CA SER A 162 9.89 -0.43 18.20
C SER A 162 9.24 -1.78 17.97
N PHE A 163 9.73 -2.81 18.68
CA PHE A 163 9.03 -4.07 18.84
C PHE A 163 7.83 -3.87 19.79
N PRO A 164 6.66 -4.48 19.50
CA PRO A 164 5.46 -4.32 20.32
C PRO A 164 5.56 -5.07 21.65
N THR A 165 4.61 -4.83 22.53
CA THR A 165 4.38 -5.67 23.72
C THR A 165 3.72 -6.99 23.34
N ASP A 166 3.81 -8.00 24.20
CA ASP A 166 3.16 -9.29 23.95
C ASP A 166 1.62 -9.16 23.82
N GLY A 167 1.00 -8.23 24.58
CA GLY A 167 -0.43 -7.92 24.46
C GLY A 167 -0.79 -7.32 23.10
N HIS A 168 -0.01 -6.35 22.64
CA HIS A 168 -0.23 -5.77 21.29
C HIS A 168 -0.02 -6.78 20.16
N ILE A 169 0.87 -7.78 20.34
CA ILE A 169 1.01 -8.87 19.37
C ILE A 169 -0.28 -9.69 19.29
N GLU A 170 -0.85 -10.07 20.45
CA GLU A 170 -2.09 -10.86 20.51
C GLU A 170 -3.26 -10.09 19.88
N GLU A 171 -3.42 -8.81 20.21
CA GLU A 171 -4.43 -7.93 19.61
C GLU A 171 -4.23 -7.79 18.09
N THR A 172 -2.99 -7.59 17.64
CA THR A 172 -2.66 -7.49 16.21
C THR A 172 -3.02 -8.78 15.45
N LEU A 173 -2.71 -9.95 16.02
CA LEU A 173 -3.08 -11.24 15.42
C LEU A 173 -4.61 -11.38 15.28
N HIS A 174 -5.37 -10.93 16.28
CA HIS A 174 -6.82 -10.89 16.21
C HIS A 174 -7.29 -9.99 15.06
N GLU A 175 -6.78 -8.75 15.01
CA GLU A 175 -7.18 -7.76 14.01
C GLU A 175 -6.82 -8.19 12.57
N LEU A 176 -5.65 -8.82 12.36
CA LEU A 176 -5.25 -9.39 11.07
C LEU A 176 -6.23 -10.48 10.61
N GLY A 177 -6.61 -11.37 11.52
CA GLY A 177 -7.56 -12.44 11.23
C GLY A 177 -8.93 -11.92 10.85
N GLU A 178 -9.44 -10.94 11.57
CA GLU A 178 -10.72 -10.31 11.28
C GLU A 178 -10.66 -9.46 9.99
N ALA A 179 -9.60 -8.69 9.77
CA ALA A 179 -9.41 -7.92 8.54
C ALA A 179 -9.50 -8.82 7.29
N TRP A 180 -8.85 -9.98 7.33
CA TRP A 180 -8.93 -10.95 6.25
C TRP A 180 -10.34 -11.49 6.02
N ARG A 181 -11.06 -11.86 7.10
CA ARG A 181 -12.44 -12.38 7.02
C ARG A 181 -13.43 -11.34 6.50
N GLU A 182 -13.13 -10.06 6.69
CA GLU A 182 -13.94 -8.94 6.22
C GLU A 182 -13.64 -8.53 4.76
N GLY A 183 -12.69 -9.18 4.09
CA GLY A 183 -12.33 -8.91 2.70
C GLY A 183 -11.15 -7.95 2.52
N ASN A 184 -10.63 -7.37 3.60
CA ASN A 184 -9.46 -6.49 3.54
C ASN A 184 -8.19 -7.27 3.19
N GLU A 185 -7.25 -6.62 2.52
CA GLU A 185 -5.97 -7.20 2.15
C GLU A 185 -4.94 -7.03 3.26
N ILE A 186 -4.15 -8.09 3.48
CA ILE A 186 -2.91 -8.03 4.24
C ILE A 186 -1.74 -8.08 3.26
N GLY A 187 -0.97 -7.00 3.18
CA GLY A 187 0.29 -6.93 2.43
C GLY A 187 1.48 -6.85 3.37
N THR A 188 2.70 -6.65 2.86
CA THR A 188 3.89 -6.50 3.71
C THR A 188 4.43 -5.07 3.73
N HIS A 189 4.83 -4.61 4.93
CA HIS A 189 5.70 -3.45 5.14
C HIS A 189 7.08 -3.86 5.61
N PHE A 190 7.47 -5.09 5.27
CA PHE A 190 8.75 -5.72 5.63
C PHE A 190 8.94 -5.80 7.14
N ASN A 191 10.11 -5.36 7.69
CA ASN A 191 10.40 -5.59 9.11
C ASN A 191 10.95 -4.37 9.86
N GLY A 192 12.23 -4.04 9.66
CA GLY A 192 12.96 -3.12 10.55
C GLY A 192 12.82 -1.63 10.23
N HIS A 193 12.17 -1.26 9.13
CA HIS A 193 11.92 0.12 8.69
C HIS A 193 13.19 0.98 8.55
N PHE A 194 14.25 0.41 7.97
CA PHE A 194 15.49 1.14 7.72
C PHE A 194 15.42 1.96 6.44
N CYS A 195 15.81 3.22 6.55
CA CYS A 195 15.80 4.21 5.48
C CYS A 195 17.21 4.80 5.27
N GLU A 196 17.44 5.47 4.14
CA GLU A 196 18.67 6.18 3.81
C GLU A 196 19.93 5.30 3.80
N ALA A 197 20.98 5.72 4.54
CA ALA A 197 22.22 4.97 4.65
C ALA A 197 21.97 3.61 5.32
N LYS A 198 22.32 2.51 4.63
CA LYS A 198 22.05 1.11 5.04
C LYS A 198 20.56 0.74 5.04
N GLY A 199 19.67 1.58 4.52
CA GLY A 199 18.25 1.29 4.36
C GLY A 199 17.92 0.63 3.03
N GLY A 200 16.62 0.43 2.77
CA GLY A 200 16.09 -0.25 1.60
C GLY A 200 16.63 0.26 0.26
N GLY A 201 16.93 1.56 0.17
CA GLY A 201 17.51 2.19 -1.01
C GLY A 201 18.92 1.68 -1.38
N GLN A 202 19.63 1.10 -0.43
CA GLN A 202 20.99 0.57 -0.60
C GLN A 202 21.05 -0.95 -0.68
N TRP A 203 19.95 -1.65 -0.44
CA TRP A 203 19.94 -3.11 -0.38
C TRP A 203 20.05 -3.75 -1.76
N SER A 204 20.85 -4.82 -1.84
CA SER A 204 20.92 -5.71 -2.99
C SER A 204 19.63 -6.52 -3.18
N VAL A 205 19.52 -7.23 -4.28
CA VAL A 205 18.39 -8.14 -4.54
C VAL A 205 18.36 -9.27 -3.51
N GLU A 206 19.51 -9.79 -3.09
CA GLU A 206 19.65 -10.84 -2.08
C GLU A 206 19.25 -10.34 -0.70
N GLU A 207 19.61 -9.11 -0.33
CA GLU A 207 19.21 -8.48 0.93
C GLU A 207 17.69 -8.25 0.97
N TRP A 208 17.07 -7.81 -0.14
CA TRP A 208 15.62 -7.73 -0.25
C TRP A 208 14.92 -9.10 -0.16
N ARG A 209 15.51 -10.16 -0.74
CA ARG A 209 14.99 -11.53 -0.55
C ARG A 209 15.03 -11.95 0.91
N SER A 210 16.18 -11.73 1.58
CA SER A 210 16.30 -12.01 3.01
C SER A 210 15.25 -11.28 3.83
N GLU A 211 14.97 -10.01 3.51
CA GLU A 211 13.99 -9.20 4.21
C GLU A 211 12.56 -9.71 4.00
N ILE A 212 12.20 -10.09 2.77
CA ILE A 212 10.92 -10.73 2.44
C ILE A 212 10.78 -12.07 3.16
N ASP A 213 11.79 -12.93 3.10
CA ASP A 213 11.75 -14.25 3.74
C ASP A 213 11.58 -14.16 5.25
N GLN A 214 12.21 -13.18 5.89
CA GLN A 214 12.04 -12.94 7.32
C GLN A 214 10.63 -12.45 7.65
N ALA A 215 10.08 -11.51 6.85
CA ALA A 215 8.70 -11.05 7.03
C ALA A 215 7.70 -12.21 6.94
N TYR A 216 7.86 -13.09 5.95
CA TYR A 216 7.01 -14.29 5.81
C TYR A 216 7.21 -15.25 6.97
N SER A 217 8.46 -15.50 7.36
CA SER A 217 8.78 -16.40 8.46
C SER A 217 8.17 -15.94 9.79
N PHE A 218 8.10 -14.64 10.06
CA PHE A 218 7.47 -14.12 11.28
C PHE A 218 5.96 -14.37 11.28
N VAL A 219 5.30 -14.30 10.13
CA VAL A 219 3.88 -14.66 9.98
C VAL A 219 3.68 -16.17 10.07
N GLU A 220 4.56 -16.97 9.50
CA GLU A 220 4.45 -18.44 9.49
C GLU A 220 4.75 -19.09 10.83
N ASN A 221 5.47 -18.41 11.73
CA ASN A 221 6.00 -18.99 12.98
C ASN A 221 5.66 -18.13 14.22
N TRP A 222 4.64 -17.28 14.15
CA TRP A 222 4.33 -16.42 15.30
C TRP A 222 3.99 -17.24 16.55
N LYS A 223 3.34 -18.42 16.46
CA LYS A 223 3.05 -19.28 17.62
C LYS A 223 4.32 -19.75 18.31
N THR A 224 5.28 -20.28 17.55
CA THR A 224 6.60 -20.68 18.06
C THR A 224 7.36 -19.49 18.63
N ASN A 225 7.26 -18.33 17.97
CA ASN A 225 7.97 -17.12 18.37
C ASN A 225 7.40 -16.49 19.65
N THR A 226 6.09 -16.46 19.80
CA THR A 226 5.40 -15.79 20.92
C THR A 226 5.03 -16.72 22.05
N GLY A 227 4.74 -17.99 21.76
CA GLY A 227 4.15 -18.92 22.73
C GLY A 227 2.62 -18.78 22.89
N LEU A 228 1.95 -17.93 22.12
CA LEU A 228 0.51 -17.68 22.18
C LEU A 228 -0.30 -18.83 21.55
N ALA A 229 -0.18 -20.04 22.12
CA ALA A 229 -0.78 -21.26 21.56
C ALA A 229 -2.31 -21.22 21.46
N SER A 230 -2.98 -20.48 22.33
CA SER A 230 -4.46 -20.35 22.39
C SER A 230 -5.03 -19.46 21.28
N VAL A 231 -4.24 -18.58 20.69
CA VAL A 231 -4.69 -17.69 19.60
C VAL A 231 -4.94 -18.54 18.34
N PRO A 232 -6.09 -18.40 17.67
CA PRO A 232 -6.37 -19.13 16.45
C PRO A 232 -5.34 -18.86 15.35
N PRO A 233 -5.09 -19.81 14.43
CA PRO A 233 -4.27 -19.56 13.25
C PRO A 233 -4.80 -18.38 12.44
N LEU A 234 -3.90 -17.57 11.83
CA LEU A 234 -4.31 -16.61 10.83
C LEU A 234 -5.00 -17.35 9.66
N PRO A 235 -6.13 -16.83 9.13
CA PRO A 235 -6.96 -17.56 8.16
C PRO A 235 -6.47 -17.46 6.71
N PHE A 236 -5.16 -17.32 6.50
CA PHE A 236 -4.54 -17.19 5.17
C PHE A 236 -3.15 -17.85 5.13
N ASP A 237 -2.75 -18.24 3.94
CA ASP A 237 -1.41 -18.73 3.61
C ASP A 237 -0.56 -17.54 3.12
N VAL A 238 0.34 -17.03 3.96
CA VAL A 238 1.10 -15.83 3.62
C VAL A 238 1.87 -15.94 2.30
N ARG A 239 2.37 -17.14 1.94
CA ARG A 239 3.12 -17.34 0.69
C ARG A 239 2.25 -17.36 -0.56
N LYS A 240 0.98 -17.67 -0.43
CA LYS A 240 0.03 -17.71 -1.56
C LYS A 240 -0.83 -16.47 -1.64
N ASP A 241 -1.20 -15.95 -0.47
CA ASP A 241 -2.24 -14.93 -0.36
C ASP A 241 -1.69 -13.51 -0.29
N LEU A 242 -0.40 -13.33 0.07
CA LEU A 242 0.23 -12.01 0.05
C LEU A 242 0.55 -11.61 -1.39
N ALA A 243 -0.11 -10.56 -1.87
CA ALA A 243 -0.04 -10.13 -3.27
C ALA A 243 1.00 -9.04 -3.55
N GLY A 244 1.52 -8.37 -2.51
CA GLY A 244 2.49 -7.29 -2.65
C GLY A 244 2.79 -6.56 -1.36
N GLY A 245 3.44 -5.39 -1.46
CA GLY A 245 3.83 -4.62 -0.29
C GLY A 245 4.22 -3.18 -0.60
N ARG A 246 4.61 -2.49 0.46
CA ARG A 246 5.20 -1.15 0.40
C ARG A 246 6.49 -1.12 1.19
N ALA A 247 7.59 -0.72 0.53
CA ALA A 247 8.86 -0.53 1.20
C ALA A 247 8.84 0.68 2.13
N PRO A 248 9.46 0.58 3.31
CA PRO A 248 9.72 1.73 4.16
C PRO A 248 10.34 2.88 3.37
N CYS A 249 9.92 4.10 3.68
CA CYS A 249 10.40 5.33 3.04
C CYS A 249 10.26 5.37 1.49
N LEU A 250 9.53 4.44 0.89
CA LEU A 250 9.36 4.28 -0.56
C LEU A 250 10.69 4.07 -1.30
N GLU A 251 11.66 3.41 -0.65
CA GLU A 251 13.01 3.23 -1.16
C GLU A 251 13.25 1.85 -1.80
N GLY A 252 14.25 1.76 -2.67
CA GLY A 252 14.80 0.49 -3.16
C GLY A 252 13.99 -0.25 -4.20
N GLN A 253 12.94 0.33 -4.78
CA GLN A 253 11.99 -0.33 -5.69
C GLN A 253 12.67 -1.18 -6.78
N LYS A 254 13.77 -0.73 -7.40
CA LYS A 254 14.44 -1.45 -8.49
C LYS A 254 14.89 -2.86 -8.07
N ASN A 255 15.60 -2.96 -6.96
CA ASN A 255 16.11 -4.22 -6.45
C ASN A 255 15.02 -5.04 -5.77
N LEU A 256 14.06 -4.36 -5.12
CA LEU A 256 12.87 -4.99 -4.56
C LEU A 256 12.04 -5.71 -5.64
N LEU A 257 11.74 -5.07 -6.77
CA LEU A 257 10.98 -5.73 -7.85
C LEU A 257 11.72 -6.96 -8.40
N ALA A 258 13.04 -6.89 -8.53
CA ALA A 258 13.84 -8.03 -8.95
C ALA A 258 13.80 -9.19 -7.93
N ALA A 259 13.74 -8.89 -6.63
CA ALA A 259 13.54 -9.88 -5.59
C ALA A 259 12.12 -10.45 -5.59
N ALA A 260 11.11 -9.59 -5.66
CA ALA A 260 9.68 -9.91 -5.53
C ALA A 260 9.15 -10.87 -6.61
N LYS A 261 9.78 -10.92 -7.79
CA LYS A 261 9.43 -11.87 -8.87
C LYS A 261 9.35 -13.33 -8.40
N ASN A 262 10.17 -13.72 -7.44
CA ASN A 262 10.25 -15.09 -6.95
C ASN A 262 9.15 -15.43 -5.93
N TYR A 263 8.38 -14.43 -5.48
CA TYR A 263 7.35 -14.57 -4.45
C TYR A 263 5.92 -14.47 -5.01
N GLY A 264 5.78 -14.39 -6.34
CA GLY A 264 4.47 -14.29 -6.97
C GLY A 264 3.77 -12.95 -6.73
N TRP A 265 4.50 -11.90 -6.41
CA TRP A 265 3.91 -10.57 -6.21
C TRP A 265 3.23 -10.07 -7.47
N ARG A 266 2.09 -9.48 -7.29
CA ARG A 266 1.25 -8.93 -8.35
C ARG A 266 1.35 -7.42 -8.44
N TYR A 267 1.63 -6.76 -7.32
CA TYR A 267 1.82 -5.31 -7.26
C TYR A 267 2.96 -4.92 -6.31
N ASP A 268 3.42 -3.69 -6.48
CA ASP A 268 4.32 -2.97 -5.60
C ASP A 268 3.82 -1.55 -5.42
N ALA A 269 3.73 -1.09 -4.17
CA ALA A 269 3.26 0.24 -3.79
C ALA A 269 4.39 1.14 -3.23
N SER A 270 5.66 0.82 -3.56
CA SER A 270 6.86 1.44 -2.99
C SER A 270 7.41 2.61 -3.79
N SER A 271 6.61 3.28 -4.61
CA SER A 271 7.10 4.41 -5.40
C SER A 271 6.27 5.66 -5.24
N THR A 272 6.87 6.77 -5.58
CA THR A 272 6.17 8.04 -5.79
C THR A 272 5.86 8.21 -7.28
N GLY A 273 4.72 8.82 -7.58
CA GLY A 273 4.30 9.23 -8.91
C GLY A 273 4.05 10.73 -8.97
N GLU A 274 3.57 11.18 -10.11
CA GLU A 274 3.10 12.55 -10.27
C GLU A 274 1.57 12.60 -10.08
N PHE A 275 0.81 12.83 -11.14
CA PHE A 275 -0.65 12.81 -11.07
C PHE A 275 -1.22 11.40 -11.07
N GLN A 276 -2.52 11.28 -10.77
CA GLN A 276 -3.25 10.03 -10.90
C GLN A 276 -3.31 9.63 -12.37
N VAL A 277 -2.67 8.51 -12.70
CA VAL A 277 -2.68 7.88 -14.01
C VAL A 277 -3.06 6.42 -13.88
N TRP A 278 -3.58 5.83 -14.95
CA TRP A 278 -3.84 4.39 -14.96
C TRP A 278 -2.54 3.61 -14.82
N PRO A 279 -2.48 2.61 -13.91
CA PRO A 279 -1.24 1.90 -13.59
C PRO A 279 -0.60 1.19 -14.77
N VAL A 280 0.72 1.03 -14.68
CA VAL A 280 1.54 0.23 -15.59
C VAL A 280 2.27 -0.87 -14.83
N LYS A 281 2.65 -1.95 -15.51
CA LYS A 281 3.54 -2.95 -14.93
C LYS A 281 4.99 -2.53 -15.09
N LYS A 282 5.77 -2.67 -14.01
CA LYS A 282 7.23 -2.63 -14.01
C LYS A 282 7.72 -4.05 -13.73
N GLU A 283 8.59 -4.58 -14.54
CA GLU A 283 9.13 -5.93 -14.39
C GLU A 283 8.04 -7.03 -14.26
N GLY A 284 6.86 -6.81 -14.87
CA GLY A 284 5.71 -7.73 -14.81
C GLY A 284 4.78 -7.54 -13.58
N ILE A 285 5.13 -6.66 -12.64
CA ILE A 285 4.41 -6.37 -11.39
C ILE A 285 3.71 -5.02 -11.55
N TRP A 286 2.44 -4.89 -11.13
CA TRP A 286 1.72 -3.61 -11.15
C TRP A 286 2.42 -2.59 -10.26
N ASN A 287 2.71 -1.41 -10.78
CA ASN A 287 3.26 -0.29 -10.01
C ASN A 287 2.13 0.63 -9.56
N PHE A 288 1.96 0.78 -8.25
CA PHE A 288 0.94 1.61 -7.61
C PHE A 288 1.60 2.74 -6.80
N PRO A 289 2.07 3.81 -7.49
CA PRO A 289 2.78 4.90 -6.82
C PRO A 289 1.83 5.76 -5.99
N LEU A 290 2.31 6.27 -4.85
CA LEU A 290 1.65 7.41 -4.21
C LEU A 290 1.69 8.62 -5.14
N GLN A 291 0.64 9.44 -5.12
CA GLN A 291 0.36 10.43 -6.16
C GLN A 291 0.40 11.86 -5.61
N LEU A 292 0.68 12.82 -6.49
CA LEU A 292 0.62 14.23 -6.15
C LEU A 292 -0.82 14.74 -6.20
N LEU A 293 -1.25 15.39 -5.13
CA LEU A 293 -2.56 15.99 -4.95
C LEU A 293 -2.45 17.52 -4.90
N PRO A 294 -3.49 18.26 -5.33
CA PRO A 294 -3.56 19.70 -5.08
C PRO A 294 -3.50 19.98 -3.59
N TYR A 295 -2.59 20.84 -3.16
CA TYR A 295 -2.53 21.24 -1.76
C TYR A 295 -3.43 22.47 -1.54
N PRO A 296 -4.52 22.36 -0.75
CA PRO A 296 -5.46 23.46 -0.56
C PRO A 296 -4.79 24.74 -0.04
N GLY A 297 -5.09 25.87 -0.67
CA GLY A 297 -4.53 27.17 -0.29
C GLY A 297 -3.07 27.41 -0.67
N ARG A 298 -2.45 26.48 -1.40
CA ARG A 298 -1.06 26.60 -1.90
C ARG A 298 -0.99 26.38 -3.40
N SER A 299 0.04 26.93 -4.04
CA SER A 299 0.35 26.66 -5.46
C SER A 299 1.14 25.37 -5.66
N THR A 300 1.51 24.68 -4.57
CA THR A 300 2.25 23.42 -4.58
C THR A 300 1.33 22.22 -4.52
N GLN A 301 1.90 21.05 -4.72
CA GLN A 301 1.23 19.77 -4.52
C GLN A 301 1.80 19.05 -3.31
N VAL A 302 1.08 18.05 -2.82
CA VAL A 302 1.46 17.21 -1.70
C VAL A 302 1.29 15.74 -2.11
N LEU A 303 2.19 14.87 -1.65
CA LEU A 303 2.04 13.44 -1.88
C LEU A 303 0.83 12.90 -1.09
N SER A 304 0.12 11.95 -1.65
CA SER A 304 -1.12 11.37 -1.11
C SER A 304 -0.89 10.46 0.12
N MET A 305 -0.19 10.97 1.11
CA MET A 305 0.13 10.28 2.35
C MET A 305 0.07 11.24 3.55
N ASP A 306 -0.45 10.77 4.67
CA ASP A 306 -0.60 11.54 5.90
C ASP A 306 0.71 12.17 6.39
N PHE A 307 1.82 11.44 6.34
CA PHE A 307 3.15 11.96 6.69
C PHE A 307 3.55 13.18 5.86
N ASN A 308 3.20 13.22 4.58
CA ASN A 308 3.53 14.37 3.73
C ASN A 308 2.70 15.61 4.07
N PHE A 309 1.47 15.43 4.57
CA PHE A 309 0.71 16.54 5.17
C PHE A 309 1.35 16.98 6.49
N LEU A 310 1.70 16.05 7.38
CA LEU A 310 2.42 16.33 8.62
C LEU A 310 3.67 17.19 8.36
N ALA A 311 4.54 16.73 7.46
CA ALA A 311 5.78 17.43 7.10
C ALA A 311 5.54 18.86 6.61
N ASN A 312 4.54 19.05 5.76
CA ASN A 312 4.18 20.35 5.20
C ASN A 312 3.45 21.29 6.18
N GLN A 313 2.77 20.76 7.19
CA GLN A 313 1.95 21.52 8.12
C GLN A 313 2.69 21.86 9.41
N SER A 314 3.38 20.91 10.02
CA SER A 314 4.06 21.06 11.30
C SER A 314 5.59 20.87 11.21
N GLY A 315 6.18 20.66 10.03
CA GLY A 315 7.62 20.43 9.88
C GLY A 315 8.07 19.19 10.61
N ASP A 316 7.39 18.06 10.35
CA ASP A 316 7.61 16.74 10.96
C ASP A 316 7.36 16.68 12.48
N THR A 317 6.82 17.75 13.08
CA THR A 317 6.46 17.75 14.49
C THR A 317 5.13 17.03 14.71
N THR A 318 5.17 15.94 15.47
CA THR A 318 4.00 15.07 15.74
C THR A 318 3.04 15.67 16.78
N GLU A 319 3.50 16.63 17.57
CA GLU A 319 2.72 17.41 18.54
C GLU A 319 2.91 18.92 18.25
N GLY A 320 2.34 19.40 17.13
CA GLY A 320 2.38 20.78 16.71
C GLY A 320 1.41 21.69 17.50
N ASP A 321 1.26 22.94 17.06
CA ASP A 321 0.36 23.90 17.70
C ASP A 321 -1.12 23.48 17.58
N PRO A 322 -1.82 23.12 18.68
CA PRO A 322 -3.21 22.65 18.63
C PRO A 322 -4.20 23.67 18.03
N ARG A 323 -3.87 24.96 18.06
CA ARG A 323 -4.71 26.01 17.44
C ARG A 323 -4.79 25.88 15.92
N LYS A 324 -3.82 25.20 15.31
CA LYS A 324 -3.75 24.96 13.87
C LYS A 324 -4.44 23.64 13.44
N TYR A 325 -4.72 22.73 14.35
CA TYR A 325 -5.29 21.42 14.05
C TYR A 325 -6.58 21.48 13.20
N PRO A 326 -7.56 22.36 13.47
CA PRO A 326 -8.75 22.45 12.63
C PRO A 326 -8.45 22.87 11.20
N THR A 327 -7.49 23.76 10.99
CA THR A 327 -7.05 24.18 9.66
C THR A 327 -6.32 23.04 8.94
N TRP A 328 -5.40 22.38 9.61
CA TRP A 328 -4.63 21.27 9.05
C TRP A 328 -5.50 20.07 8.70
N LEU A 329 -6.47 19.71 9.57
CA LEU A 329 -7.49 18.68 9.25
C LEU A 329 -8.25 19.03 7.98
N LYS A 330 -8.74 20.26 7.87
CA LYS A 330 -9.46 20.72 6.68
C LYS A 330 -8.59 20.67 5.42
N GLU A 331 -7.35 21.16 5.47
CA GLU A 331 -6.42 21.13 4.35
C GLU A 331 -6.13 19.68 3.90
N THR A 332 -5.89 18.76 4.84
CA THR A 332 -5.62 17.35 4.54
C THR A 332 -6.84 16.71 3.89
N ARG A 333 -8.01 16.81 4.49
CA ARG A 333 -9.25 16.29 3.94
C ARG A 333 -9.55 16.84 2.55
N ASP A 334 -9.48 18.17 2.40
CA ASP A 334 -9.79 18.84 1.14
C ASP A 334 -8.74 18.52 0.06
N GLY A 335 -7.47 18.27 0.43
CA GLY A 335 -6.43 17.78 -0.47
C GLY A 335 -6.78 16.44 -1.08
N TYR A 336 -7.17 15.47 -0.25
CA TYR A 336 -7.63 14.16 -0.72
C TYR A 336 -8.89 14.28 -1.57
N LEU A 337 -9.89 15.06 -1.16
CA LEU A 337 -11.13 15.25 -1.90
C LEU A 337 -10.89 15.95 -3.25
N ASN A 338 -10.03 16.96 -3.32
CA ASN A 338 -9.68 17.63 -4.58
C ASN A 338 -8.97 16.66 -5.54
N GLY A 339 -8.07 15.81 -5.03
CA GLY A 339 -7.45 14.75 -5.82
C GLY A 339 -8.49 13.75 -6.35
N PHE A 340 -9.45 13.36 -5.52
CA PHE A 340 -10.56 12.50 -5.91
C PHE A 340 -11.44 13.14 -7.00
N GLU A 341 -11.91 14.36 -6.79
CA GLU A 341 -12.80 15.06 -7.73
C GLU A 341 -12.15 15.26 -9.11
N ARG A 342 -10.84 15.51 -9.14
CA ARG A 342 -10.07 15.64 -10.38
C ARG A 342 -10.23 14.42 -11.26
N VAL A 343 -10.04 13.22 -10.73
CA VAL A 343 -10.13 11.98 -11.50
C VAL A 343 -11.55 11.44 -11.63
N TYR A 344 -12.39 11.67 -10.63
CA TYR A 344 -13.80 11.24 -10.68
C TYR A 344 -14.58 11.93 -11.80
N ASN A 345 -14.30 13.20 -12.08
CA ASN A 345 -14.90 13.95 -13.18
C ASN A 345 -14.08 13.89 -14.48
N GLY A 346 -12.93 13.20 -14.47
CA GLY A 346 -12.01 13.10 -15.60
C GLY A 346 -11.72 11.65 -16.00
N SER A 347 -10.45 11.29 -15.98
CA SER A 347 -9.90 10.02 -16.48
C SER A 347 -10.34 8.77 -15.72
N ARG A 348 -10.95 8.89 -14.56
CA ARG A 348 -11.24 7.78 -13.64
C ARG A 348 -10.01 6.96 -13.21
N ALA A 349 -8.82 7.49 -13.40
CA ALA A 349 -7.60 6.84 -12.91
C ALA A 349 -7.68 6.60 -11.39
N PRO A 350 -7.19 5.46 -10.90
CA PRO A 350 -7.25 5.13 -9.48
C PRO A 350 -6.58 6.19 -8.60
N LEU A 351 -7.17 6.47 -7.44
CA LEU A 351 -6.57 7.29 -6.38
C LEU A 351 -6.00 6.38 -5.29
N PHE A 352 -4.74 6.59 -4.91
CA PHE A 352 -4.05 5.88 -3.83
C PHE A 352 -3.81 6.83 -2.67
N ILE A 353 -4.21 6.44 -1.46
CA ILE A 353 -4.02 7.19 -0.23
C ILE A 353 -3.27 6.30 0.77
N GLY A 354 -2.06 6.71 1.15
CA GLY A 354 -1.25 6.06 2.16
C GLY A 354 -1.41 6.71 3.53
N ASN A 355 -1.38 5.88 4.57
CA ASN A 355 -1.54 6.33 5.94
C ASN A 355 -0.66 5.51 6.89
N HIS A 356 -0.45 6.03 8.10
CA HIS A 356 0.14 5.33 9.23
C HIS A 356 -0.91 5.23 10.37
N PHE A 357 -0.77 4.20 11.24
CA PHE A 357 -1.60 4.11 12.44
C PHE A 357 -1.02 5.02 13.54
N GLU A 358 -1.16 6.33 13.35
CA GLU A 358 -0.55 7.35 14.20
C GLU A 358 -1.54 8.45 14.60
N THR A 359 -1.44 8.89 15.84
CA THR A 359 -2.29 9.95 16.39
C THR A 359 -1.64 11.35 16.29
N TRP A 360 -0.76 11.56 15.32
CA TRP A 360 -0.05 12.80 15.07
C TRP A 360 -0.97 14.02 15.07
N ASN A 361 -0.49 15.10 15.70
CA ASN A 361 -1.24 16.36 15.83
C ASN A 361 -2.67 16.15 16.37
N GLY A 362 -2.83 15.25 17.35
CA GLY A 362 -4.13 14.94 17.94
C GLY A 362 -5.03 14.07 17.08
N GLY A 363 -4.46 13.29 16.15
CA GLY A 363 -5.18 12.33 15.30
C GLY A 363 -5.93 12.96 14.13
N ILE A 364 -5.60 14.22 13.76
CA ILE A 364 -6.31 14.96 12.69
C ILE A 364 -6.19 14.29 11.32
N TYR A 365 -5.08 13.60 11.04
CA TYR A 365 -4.87 12.91 9.76
C TYR A 365 -5.79 11.68 9.65
N MET A 366 -5.93 10.92 10.74
CA MET A 366 -6.86 9.80 10.80
C MET A 366 -8.31 10.26 10.71
N GLN A 367 -8.64 11.41 11.33
CA GLN A 367 -9.97 12.01 11.16
C GLN A 367 -10.20 12.45 9.71
N ALA A 368 -9.22 13.07 9.07
CA ALA A 368 -9.34 13.52 7.68
C ALA A 368 -9.58 12.35 6.72
N VAL A 369 -8.83 11.25 6.86
CA VAL A 369 -8.99 10.09 5.98
C VAL A 369 -10.31 9.37 6.23
N GLU A 370 -10.79 9.29 7.48
CA GLU A 370 -12.12 8.75 7.80
C GLU A 370 -13.24 9.57 7.15
N ASP A 371 -13.15 10.91 7.20
CA ASP A 371 -14.10 11.81 6.53
C ASP A 371 -14.10 11.60 5.00
N VAL A 372 -12.93 11.37 4.41
CA VAL A 372 -12.79 11.06 2.96
C VAL A 372 -13.44 9.72 2.64
N VAL A 373 -13.15 8.64 3.39
CA VAL A 373 -13.80 7.33 3.18
C VAL A 373 -15.32 7.46 3.19
N LYS A 374 -15.87 8.12 4.22
CA LYS A 374 -17.33 8.36 4.34
C LYS A 374 -17.90 9.16 3.18
N SER A 375 -17.12 10.09 2.64
CA SER A 375 -17.57 10.99 1.57
C SER A 375 -17.54 10.32 0.20
N VAL A 376 -16.58 9.45 -0.09
CA VAL A 376 -16.32 8.96 -1.45
C VAL A 376 -16.78 7.53 -1.70
N CYS A 377 -16.65 6.61 -0.72
CA CYS A 377 -16.86 5.18 -0.96
C CYS A 377 -18.30 4.78 -1.28
N ARG A 378 -19.28 5.65 -0.96
CA ARG A 378 -20.69 5.44 -1.27
C ARG A 378 -21.18 6.20 -2.50
N ARG A 379 -20.29 6.91 -3.20
CA ARG A 379 -20.67 7.66 -4.40
C ARG A 379 -20.90 6.71 -5.57
N GLU A 380 -21.77 7.10 -6.48
CA GLU A 380 -22.09 6.32 -7.68
C GLU A 380 -20.85 6.03 -8.52
N GLY A 381 -20.67 4.77 -8.91
CA GLY A 381 -19.55 4.33 -9.73
C GLY A 381 -18.18 4.40 -9.03
N VAL A 382 -18.14 4.58 -7.71
CA VAL A 382 -16.93 4.49 -6.89
C VAL A 382 -16.78 3.08 -6.34
N ARG A 383 -15.55 2.58 -6.31
CA ARG A 383 -15.16 1.32 -5.67
C ARG A 383 -13.95 1.59 -4.77
N CYS A 384 -14.16 1.55 -3.47
CA CYS A 384 -13.08 1.56 -2.49
C CYS A 384 -12.61 0.12 -2.30
N VAL A 385 -11.42 -0.18 -2.82
CA VAL A 385 -10.91 -1.55 -2.95
C VAL A 385 -9.50 -1.66 -2.39
N SER A 386 -9.04 -2.89 -2.13
CA SER A 386 -7.65 -3.14 -1.82
C SER A 386 -6.77 -3.08 -3.09
N PHE A 387 -5.45 -3.00 -2.92
CA PHE A 387 -4.51 -3.07 -4.04
C PHE A 387 -4.61 -4.40 -4.78
N ARG A 388 -4.81 -5.51 -4.07
CA ARG A 388 -5.02 -6.83 -4.68
C ARG A 388 -6.25 -6.85 -5.57
N GLN A 389 -7.38 -6.34 -5.10
CA GLN A 389 -8.62 -6.27 -5.86
C GLN A 389 -8.50 -5.38 -7.10
N LEU A 390 -7.76 -4.26 -6.98
CA LEU A 390 -7.43 -3.44 -8.15
C LEU A 390 -6.55 -4.19 -9.14
N ALA A 391 -5.54 -4.93 -8.67
CA ALA A 391 -4.69 -5.77 -9.54
C ALA A 391 -5.52 -6.86 -10.24
N ASP A 392 -6.46 -7.50 -9.55
CA ASP A 392 -7.39 -8.47 -10.12
C ASP A 392 -8.21 -7.85 -11.25
N TRP A 393 -8.76 -6.67 -11.01
CA TRP A 393 -9.53 -5.95 -12.01
C TRP A 393 -8.68 -5.57 -13.23
N LEU A 394 -7.48 -5.02 -13.02
CA LEU A 394 -6.56 -4.61 -14.10
C LEU A 394 -6.10 -5.81 -14.94
N ASP A 395 -5.80 -6.95 -14.33
CA ASP A 395 -5.36 -8.17 -15.04
C ASP A 395 -6.48 -8.76 -15.91
N ALA A 396 -7.74 -8.51 -15.59
CA ALA A 396 -8.88 -8.98 -16.36
C ALA A 396 -9.21 -8.11 -17.59
N GLN A 397 -8.68 -6.88 -17.64
CA GLN A 397 -9.00 -5.96 -18.73
C GLN A 397 -8.25 -6.29 -20.03
N ASP A 398 -8.83 -5.91 -21.17
CA ASP A 398 -8.11 -5.94 -22.45
C ASP A 398 -6.95 -4.93 -22.39
N PRO A 399 -5.72 -5.34 -22.74
CA PRO A 399 -4.56 -4.44 -22.76
C PRO A 399 -4.77 -3.18 -23.61
N LYS A 400 -5.55 -3.25 -24.70
CA LYS A 400 -5.88 -2.10 -25.55
C LYS A 400 -6.79 -1.11 -24.84
N VAL A 401 -7.74 -1.61 -24.02
CA VAL A 401 -8.60 -0.76 -23.20
C VAL A 401 -7.78 -0.03 -22.15
N LEU A 402 -6.87 -0.72 -21.47
CA LEU A 402 -5.98 -0.09 -20.51
C LEU A 402 -5.06 0.95 -21.16
N GLU A 403 -4.58 0.69 -22.36
CA GLU A 403 -3.75 1.66 -23.10
C GLU A 403 -4.56 2.91 -23.46
N GLN A 404 -5.80 2.78 -23.90
CA GLN A 404 -6.69 3.92 -24.15
C GLN A 404 -6.92 4.74 -22.87
N LEU A 405 -7.15 4.08 -21.72
CA LEU A 405 -7.34 4.76 -20.44
C LEU A 405 -6.07 5.52 -20.01
N ARG A 406 -4.87 5.02 -20.30
CA ARG A 406 -3.59 5.71 -20.00
C ARG A 406 -3.36 6.97 -20.83
N GLN A 407 -4.01 7.11 -21.99
CA GLN A 407 -3.91 8.30 -22.83
C GLN A 407 -4.81 9.45 -22.34
N LEU A 408 -5.70 9.19 -21.37
CA LEU A 408 -6.59 10.22 -20.85
C LEU A 408 -5.83 11.19 -19.95
N ASP A 409 -6.03 12.48 -20.16
CA ASP A 409 -5.49 13.53 -19.30
C ASP A 409 -6.19 13.48 -17.91
N PRO A 410 -5.46 13.29 -16.81
CA PRO A 410 -6.05 13.21 -15.48
C PRO A 410 -6.67 14.52 -15.02
N ALA A 411 -6.29 15.66 -15.60
CA ALA A 411 -6.76 17.00 -15.21
C ALA A 411 -7.95 17.48 -16.02
N GLN A 412 -8.28 16.83 -17.16
CA GLN A 412 -9.40 17.27 -18.01
C GLN A 412 -10.68 16.53 -17.66
N PRO A 413 -11.79 17.26 -17.42
CA PRO A 413 -13.12 16.66 -17.35
C PRO A 413 -13.46 15.94 -18.65
N LEU A 414 -14.02 14.72 -18.54
CA LEU A 414 -14.42 13.91 -19.68
C LEU A 414 -15.93 13.68 -19.66
N ASP A 415 -16.53 13.83 -20.84
CA ASP A 415 -17.91 13.46 -21.07
C ASP A 415 -17.97 12.02 -21.59
N TRP A 416 -18.15 11.08 -20.68
CA TRP A 416 -18.25 9.66 -20.98
C TRP A 416 -19.53 9.24 -21.71
N ALA A 417 -20.47 10.18 -21.95
CA ALA A 417 -21.69 9.92 -22.70
C ALA A 417 -21.52 10.11 -24.22
N LYS A 418 -20.38 10.60 -24.65
CA LYS A 418 -20.01 10.77 -26.06
C LYS A 418 -19.06 9.68 -26.52
#